data_75ece2233040a34b65e10749f03f6d13
#
_entry.id   75ece2233040a34b65e10749f03f6d13
#
_cell.length_a   1.000
_cell.length_b   1.000
_cell.length_c   1.000
_cell.angle_alpha   90.00
_cell.angle_beta   90.00
_cell.angle_gamma   90.00
#
_symmetry.space_group_name_H-M   'P 1'
#
loop_
_entity.id
_entity.type
_entity.pdbx_description
1 polymer ?
#
loop_
_entity_poly.entity_id
_entity_poly.type
_entity_poly.pdbx_seq_one_letter_code
_entity_poly.pdbx_strand_id
1 'polypeptide(L)'
;ILNPFTIGIAQGLAGIPLFSGIEYRIVCWCIINVVGFTWILRYAAKVKKNPQLSPVYEDDQYWRDLHNTHSLEIVYRTPKAAWVSFILLAIILAVFSVYYPQTSLEIGNSVIEGLPLIPILSVAFIISSIFTLRKTVHLYILNLLFFTIFFLITGVMGYGWYIMEIATLFFALGIAA
;
A
#
# COMPACT_ATOMS: atom_id res chain seq x y z
N ILE A 1 10.11 -10.75 -2.62
CA ILE A 1 11.48 -10.21 -2.43
C ILE A 1 11.50 -9.18 -1.29
N LEU A 2 10.47 -8.34 -1.14
CA LEU A 2 10.35 -7.32 -0.09
C LEU A 2 9.22 -7.60 0.91
N ASN A 3 8.61 -8.79 0.88
CA ASN A 3 7.56 -9.14 1.82
C ASN A 3 8.16 -9.30 3.23
N PRO A 4 7.83 -8.40 4.19
CA PRO A 4 8.42 -8.43 5.53
C PRO A 4 8.10 -9.71 6.30
N PHE A 5 6.94 -10.32 6.06
CA PHE A 5 6.56 -11.57 6.72
C PHE A 5 7.46 -12.74 6.31
N THR A 6 7.55 -13.01 5.01
CA THR A 6 8.35 -14.13 4.50
C THR A 6 9.84 -13.95 4.82
N ILE A 7 10.31 -12.72 4.68
CA ILE A 7 11.73 -12.41 4.93
C ILE A 7 12.04 -12.41 6.42
N GLY A 8 11.18 -11.78 7.23
CA GLY A 8 11.37 -11.73 8.68
C GLY A 8 11.36 -13.11 9.31
N ILE A 9 10.44 -13.99 8.91
CA ILE A 9 10.39 -15.38 9.38
C ILE A 9 11.64 -16.14 8.93
N ALA A 10 12.01 -16.05 7.65
CA ALA A 10 13.18 -16.74 7.12
C ALA A 10 14.49 -16.28 7.78
N GLN A 11 14.64 -14.97 8.00
CA GLN A 11 15.82 -14.41 8.68
C GLN A 11 15.86 -14.76 10.16
N GLY A 12 14.69 -14.75 10.83
CA GLY A 12 14.60 -15.19 12.23
C GLY A 12 14.98 -16.65 12.40
N LEU A 13 14.52 -17.54 11.51
CA LEU A 13 14.91 -18.96 11.50
C LEU A 13 16.39 -19.16 11.18
N ALA A 14 16.96 -18.32 10.31
CA ALA A 14 18.37 -18.38 9.95
C ALA A 14 19.32 -17.74 10.98
N GLY A 15 18.77 -17.07 12.01
CA GLY A 15 19.57 -16.39 13.05
C GLY A 15 20.37 -15.20 12.54
N ILE A 16 19.95 -14.58 11.43
CA ILE A 16 20.60 -13.39 10.86
C ILE A 16 19.76 -12.12 11.17
N PRO A 17 20.42 -10.93 11.23
CA PRO A 17 19.72 -9.70 11.54
C PRO A 17 18.53 -9.45 10.59
N LEU A 18 17.40 -9.00 11.14
CA LEU A 18 16.22 -8.64 10.36
C LEU A 18 16.58 -7.57 9.33
N PHE A 19 16.05 -7.74 8.13
CA PHE A 19 16.28 -6.85 6.98
C PHE A 19 17.74 -6.75 6.47
N SER A 20 18.65 -7.63 6.92
CA SER A 20 19.99 -7.70 6.32
C SER A 20 19.89 -7.91 4.80
N GLY A 21 20.71 -7.17 4.03
CA GLY A 21 20.70 -7.20 2.56
C GLY A 21 19.49 -6.55 1.91
N ILE A 22 18.82 -5.59 2.59
CA ILE A 22 17.65 -4.88 2.05
C ILE A 22 18.01 -4.07 0.81
N GLU A 23 19.19 -3.48 0.75
CA GLU A 23 19.65 -2.69 -0.39
C GLU A 23 19.67 -3.52 -1.68
N TYR A 24 20.26 -4.70 -1.60
CA TYR A 24 20.31 -5.64 -2.73
C TYR A 24 18.90 -6.08 -3.16
N ARG A 25 18.00 -6.31 -2.20
CA ARG A 25 16.62 -6.70 -2.48
C ARG A 25 15.83 -5.58 -3.15
N ILE A 26 16.07 -4.32 -2.75
CA ILE A 26 15.47 -3.14 -3.40
C ILE A 26 15.92 -3.05 -4.85
N VAL A 27 17.22 -3.22 -5.12
CA VAL A 27 17.73 -3.22 -6.50
C VAL A 27 17.09 -4.33 -7.32
N CYS A 28 17.06 -5.56 -6.82
CA CYS A 28 16.40 -6.68 -7.50
C CYS A 28 14.92 -6.41 -7.72
N TRP A 29 14.21 -5.84 -6.74
CA TRP A 29 12.81 -5.47 -6.87
C TRP A 29 12.60 -4.43 -7.96
N CYS A 30 13.40 -3.38 -8.01
CA CYS A 30 13.35 -2.38 -9.07
C CYS A 30 13.55 -3.00 -10.46
N ILE A 31 14.57 -3.85 -10.64
CA ILE A 31 14.86 -4.51 -11.91
C ILE A 31 13.67 -5.36 -12.36
N ILE A 32 13.14 -6.21 -11.46
CA ILE A 32 12.01 -7.10 -11.77
C ILE A 32 10.77 -6.29 -12.14
N ASN A 33 10.48 -5.21 -11.40
CA ASN A 33 9.33 -4.35 -11.71
C ASN A 33 9.50 -3.63 -13.05
N VAL A 34 10.67 -3.05 -13.33
CA VAL A 34 10.93 -2.37 -14.62
C VAL A 34 10.76 -3.35 -15.77
N VAL A 35 11.32 -4.54 -15.69
CA VAL A 35 11.19 -5.57 -16.72
C VAL A 35 9.73 -6.01 -16.86
N GLY A 36 9.07 -6.34 -15.73
CA GLY A 36 7.69 -6.81 -15.70
C GLY A 36 6.71 -5.76 -16.25
N PHE A 37 6.78 -4.52 -15.78
CA PHE A 37 5.91 -3.45 -16.27
C PHE A 37 6.18 -3.13 -17.73
N THR A 38 7.44 -3.11 -18.17
CA THR A 38 7.76 -2.88 -19.57
C THR A 38 7.15 -3.95 -20.46
N TRP A 39 7.22 -5.21 -20.03
CA TRP A 39 6.64 -6.32 -20.78
C TRP A 39 5.10 -6.23 -20.84
N ILE A 40 4.45 -6.01 -19.69
CA ILE A 40 3.00 -5.86 -19.60
C ILE A 40 2.51 -4.68 -20.44
N LEU A 41 3.15 -3.51 -20.33
CA LEU A 41 2.75 -2.32 -21.06
C LEU A 41 2.94 -2.49 -22.57
N ARG A 42 4.01 -3.15 -23.01
CA ARG A 42 4.22 -3.49 -24.43
C ARG A 42 3.16 -4.44 -24.95
N TYR A 43 2.81 -5.47 -24.14
CA TYR A 43 1.74 -6.39 -24.50
C TYR A 43 0.38 -5.68 -24.56
N ALA A 44 0.05 -4.88 -23.55
CA ALA A 44 -1.18 -4.08 -23.52
C ALA A 44 -1.27 -3.11 -24.72
N ALA A 45 -0.17 -2.44 -25.08
CA ALA A 45 -0.11 -1.58 -26.27
C ALA A 45 -0.32 -2.36 -27.57
N LYS A 46 0.22 -3.58 -27.66
CA LYS A 46 0.03 -4.47 -28.82
C LYS A 46 -1.44 -4.90 -28.96
N VAL A 47 -2.06 -5.36 -27.86
CA VAL A 47 -3.45 -5.78 -27.84
C VAL A 47 -4.39 -4.58 -28.08
N LYS A 48 -4.06 -3.39 -27.54
CA LYS A 48 -4.84 -2.18 -27.81
C LYS A 48 -4.87 -1.81 -29.30
N LYS A 49 -3.77 -2.02 -30.02
CA LYS A 49 -3.71 -1.76 -31.47
C LYS A 49 -4.44 -2.83 -32.28
N ASN A 50 -4.38 -4.07 -31.86
CA ASN A 50 -5.03 -5.19 -32.53
C ASN A 50 -5.62 -6.17 -31.49
N PRO A 51 -6.89 -5.97 -31.08
CA PRO A 51 -7.54 -6.77 -30.02
C PRO A 51 -7.58 -8.27 -30.31
N GLN A 52 -7.61 -8.67 -31.57
CA GLN A 52 -7.65 -10.08 -31.99
C GLN A 52 -6.38 -10.87 -31.62
N LEU A 53 -5.29 -10.16 -31.25
CA LEU A 53 -4.05 -10.80 -30.78
C LEU A 53 -4.14 -11.24 -29.31
N SER A 54 -5.22 -10.92 -28.60
CA SER A 54 -5.46 -11.40 -27.25
C SER A 54 -5.91 -12.87 -27.30
N PRO A 55 -5.30 -13.78 -26.52
CA PRO A 55 -5.74 -15.17 -26.46
C PRO A 55 -7.13 -15.34 -25.83
N VAL A 56 -7.62 -14.31 -25.14
CA VAL A 56 -8.95 -14.27 -24.47
C VAL A 56 -9.90 -13.30 -25.18
N TYR A 57 -9.70 -13.05 -26.49
CA TYR A 57 -10.48 -12.05 -27.23
C TYR A 57 -11.98 -12.36 -27.24
N GLU A 58 -12.36 -13.63 -27.39
CA GLU A 58 -13.77 -14.06 -27.42
C GLU A 58 -14.43 -13.88 -26.03
N ASP A 59 -13.74 -14.28 -24.97
CA ASP A 59 -14.21 -14.08 -23.59
C ASP A 59 -14.34 -12.61 -23.24
N ASP A 60 -13.36 -11.80 -23.70
CA ASP A 60 -13.39 -10.34 -23.52
C ASP A 60 -14.55 -9.67 -24.25
N GLN A 61 -15.02 -10.21 -25.39
CA GLN A 61 -16.20 -9.71 -26.08
C GLN A 61 -17.46 -9.89 -25.23
N TYR A 62 -17.65 -11.07 -24.67
CA TYR A 62 -18.78 -11.35 -23.79
C TYR A 62 -18.85 -10.36 -22.61
N TRP A 63 -17.71 -10.13 -21.94
CA TRP A 63 -17.65 -9.19 -20.79
C TRP A 63 -17.84 -7.74 -21.23
N ARG A 64 -17.35 -7.33 -22.39
CA ARG A 64 -17.58 -5.99 -22.94
C ARG A 64 -19.05 -5.75 -23.26
N ASP A 65 -19.71 -6.70 -23.88
CA ASP A 65 -21.13 -6.59 -24.22
C ASP A 65 -21.98 -6.55 -22.95
N LEU A 66 -21.64 -7.34 -21.95
CA LEU A 66 -22.28 -7.31 -20.61
C LEU A 66 -22.09 -5.94 -19.93
N HIS A 67 -20.90 -5.35 -19.98
CA HIS A 67 -20.63 -4.03 -19.41
C HIS A 67 -21.28 -2.89 -20.20
N ASN A 68 -21.32 -2.97 -21.51
CA ASN A 68 -21.99 -1.97 -22.35
C ASN A 68 -23.50 -1.96 -22.16
N THR A 69 -24.08 -3.12 -21.86
CA THR A 69 -25.51 -3.25 -21.55
C THR A 69 -25.85 -2.66 -20.19
N HIS A 70 -24.88 -2.61 -19.28
CA HIS A 70 -24.97 -2.04 -17.92
C HIS A 70 -24.05 -0.82 -17.77
N SER A 71 -24.03 0.11 -18.73
CA SER A 71 -23.36 1.39 -18.56
C SER A 71 -24.08 2.23 -17.48
N LEU A 72 -23.95 1.78 -16.24
CA LEU A 72 -24.19 2.62 -15.09
C LEU A 72 -23.15 3.74 -15.16
N GLU A 73 -23.60 4.97 -15.33
CA GLU A 73 -22.74 6.15 -15.09
C GLU A 73 -22.15 5.99 -13.71
N ILE A 74 -20.87 5.60 -13.67
CA ILE A 74 -20.14 5.49 -12.40
C ILE A 74 -19.95 6.93 -11.90
N VAL A 75 -20.89 7.39 -11.09
CA VAL A 75 -20.77 8.69 -10.42
C VAL A 75 -19.68 8.57 -9.36
N TYR A 76 -18.51 9.08 -9.66
CA TYR A 76 -17.34 9.10 -8.76
C TYR A 76 -17.51 10.07 -7.59
N ARG A 77 -18.67 10.06 -6.94
CA ARG A 77 -18.87 10.84 -5.70
C ARG A 77 -18.38 10.03 -4.51
N THR A 78 -17.63 10.68 -3.64
CA THR A 78 -17.20 10.09 -2.38
C THR A 78 -18.42 9.76 -1.51
N PRO A 79 -18.69 8.47 -1.21
CA PRO A 79 -19.83 8.08 -0.38
C PRO A 79 -19.63 8.58 1.06
N LYS A 80 -20.74 8.81 1.77
CA LYS A 80 -20.68 9.21 3.19
C LYS A 80 -19.94 8.18 4.05
N ALA A 81 -20.03 6.90 3.69
CA ALA A 81 -19.32 5.81 4.36
C ALA A 81 -17.80 6.01 4.35
N ALA A 82 -17.21 6.51 3.25
CA ALA A 82 -15.78 6.80 3.17
C ALA A 82 -15.32 7.89 4.15
N TRP A 83 -16.17 8.87 4.44
CA TRP A 83 -15.89 9.86 5.47
C TRP A 83 -15.95 9.29 6.89
N VAL A 84 -16.92 8.40 7.15
CA VAL A 84 -17.03 7.72 8.44
C VAL A 84 -15.81 6.83 8.68
N SER A 85 -15.42 6.02 7.68
CA SER A 85 -14.23 5.15 7.78
C SER A 85 -12.95 5.97 7.97
N PHE A 86 -12.82 7.11 7.28
CA PHE A 86 -11.69 8.03 7.46
C PHE A 86 -11.63 8.58 8.89
N ILE A 87 -12.77 9.00 9.47
CA ILE A 87 -12.81 9.53 10.85
C ILE A 87 -12.39 8.45 11.84
N LEU A 88 -12.91 7.22 11.70
CA LEU A 88 -12.52 6.09 12.55
C LEU A 88 -11.03 5.80 12.46
N LEU A 89 -10.49 5.77 11.24
CA LEU A 89 -9.06 5.54 11.02
C LEU A 89 -8.21 6.68 11.60
N ALA A 90 -8.64 7.93 11.46
CA ALA A 90 -7.96 9.09 12.04
C ALA A 90 -7.90 9.01 13.58
N ILE A 91 -8.97 8.55 14.23
CA ILE A 91 -8.99 8.31 15.68
C ILE A 91 -8.01 7.21 16.07
N ILE A 92 -8.00 6.09 15.34
CA ILE A 92 -7.06 4.98 15.57
C ILE A 92 -5.61 5.48 15.43
N LEU A 93 -5.30 6.23 14.38
CA LEU A 93 -3.97 6.78 14.16
C LEU A 93 -3.56 7.81 15.23
N ALA A 94 -4.51 8.60 15.75
CA ALA A 94 -4.26 9.50 16.86
C ALA A 94 -3.89 8.72 18.13
N VAL A 95 -4.61 7.64 18.42
CA VAL A 95 -4.28 6.73 19.55
C VAL A 95 -2.90 6.11 19.35
N PHE A 96 -2.62 5.58 18.15
CA PHE A 96 -1.30 5.03 17.83
C PHE A 96 -0.17 6.06 17.99
N SER A 97 -0.40 7.30 17.59
CA SER A 97 0.58 8.39 17.76
C SER A 97 0.92 8.70 19.22
N VAL A 98 -0.05 8.48 20.14
CA VAL A 98 0.18 8.63 21.59
C VAL A 98 0.96 7.45 22.16
N TYR A 99 0.67 6.22 21.70
CA TYR A 99 1.39 5.01 22.16
C TYR A 99 2.81 4.90 21.58
N TYR A 100 3.04 5.45 20.37
CA TYR A 100 4.30 5.39 19.66
C TYR A 100 4.81 6.80 19.32
N PRO A 101 5.13 7.64 20.33
CA PRO A 101 5.47 9.05 20.11
C PRO A 101 6.82 9.24 19.42
N GLN A 102 7.79 8.39 19.68
CA GLN A 102 9.16 8.48 19.17
C GLN A 102 9.71 7.09 18.84
N THR A 103 10.58 7.03 17.85
CA THR A 103 11.27 5.80 17.45
C THR A 103 12.74 6.05 17.15
N SER A 104 13.53 4.97 17.19
CA SER A 104 14.85 4.91 16.62
C SER A 104 14.81 4.13 15.30
N LEU A 105 15.40 4.67 14.25
CA LEU A 105 15.54 4.03 12.95
C LEU A 105 16.98 3.55 12.79
N GLU A 106 17.15 2.25 12.67
CA GLU A 106 18.44 1.64 12.33
C GLU A 106 18.51 1.43 10.82
N ILE A 107 19.37 2.20 10.16
CA ILE A 107 19.62 2.06 8.72
C ILE A 107 21.11 1.71 8.54
N GLY A 108 21.36 0.43 8.30
CA GLY A 108 22.74 -0.09 8.24
C GLY A 108 23.49 0.13 9.56
N ASN A 109 24.56 0.94 9.54
CA ASN A 109 25.38 1.24 10.72
C ASN A 109 24.98 2.54 11.44
N SER A 110 23.95 3.24 10.97
CA SER A 110 23.50 4.52 11.54
C SER A 110 22.20 4.34 12.30
N VAL A 111 22.17 4.82 13.55
CA VAL A 111 20.97 4.86 14.38
C VAL A 111 20.53 6.32 14.48
N ILE A 112 19.31 6.60 14.06
CA ILE A 112 18.69 7.92 14.21
C ILE A 112 17.63 7.81 15.30
N GLU A 113 17.87 8.43 16.44
CA GLU A 113 17.00 8.36 17.60
C GLU A 113 16.01 9.55 17.68
N GLY A 114 14.89 9.34 18.36
CA GLY A 114 13.94 10.40 18.71
C GLY A 114 13.08 10.91 17.56
N LEU A 115 12.90 10.17 16.48
CA LEU A 115 12.06 10.58 15.35
C LEU A 115 10.58 10.28 15.62
N PRO A 116 9.68 11.27 15.60
CA PRO A 116 8.24 11.06 15.75
C PRO A 116 7.60 10.63 14.42
N LEU A 117 8.04 9.50 13.84
CA LEU A 117 7.64 9.09 12.50
C LEU A 117 6.16 8.74 12.39
N ILE A 118 5.59 7.98 13.35
CA ILE A 118 4.15 7.66 13.32
C ILE A 118 3.29 8.92 13.49
N PRO A 119 3.55 9.84 14.41
CA PRO A 119 2.83 11.12 14.47
C PRO A 119 2.91 11.92 13.18
N ILE A 120 4.10 12.04 12.58
CA ILE A 120 4.29 12.77 11.32
C ILE A 120 3.50 12.13 10.17
N LEU A 121 3.62 10.80 10.01
CA LEU A 121 2.88 10.06 8.99
C LEU A 121 1.35 10.15 9.21
N SER A 122 0.90 10.10 10.46
CA SER A 122 -0.53 10.24 10.81
C SER A 122 -1.07 11.60 10.41
N VAL A 123 -0.36 12.68 10.73
CA VAL A 123 -0.75 14.04 10.33
C VAL A 123 -0.74 14.20 8.80
N ALA A 124 0.31 13.72 8.14
CA ALA A 124 0.42 13.76 6.68
C ALA A 124 -0.71 12.98 6.00
N PHE A 125 -1.04 11.78 6.52
CA PHE A 125 -2.16 10.97 6.06
C PHE A 125 -3.50 11.70 6.23
N ILE A 126 -3.77 12.29 7.40
CA ILE A 126 -5.03 13.01 7.67
C ILE A 126 -5.19 14.17 6.70
N ILE A 127 -4.15 14.99 6.52
CA ILE A 127 -4.20 16.13 5.62
C ILE A 127 -4.43 15.68 4.17
N SER A 128 -3.64 14.73 3.68
CA SER A 128 -3.77 14.23 2.30
C SER A 128 -5.10 13.53 2.05
N SER A 129 -5.64 12.82 3.05
CA SER A 129 -6.95 12.16 2.95
C SER A 129 -8.10 13.14 2.82
N ILE A 130 -8.07 14.28 3.50
CA ILE A 130 -9.07 15.34 3.34
C ILE A 130 -9.09 15.86 1.89
N PHE A 131 -7.91 16.07 1.30
CA PHE A 131 -7.82 16.52 -0.09
C PHE A 131 -8.30 15.46 -1.09
N THR A 132 -7.93 14.21 -0.89
CA THR A 132 -8.29 13.11 -1.79
C THR A 132 -9.77 12.75 -1.69
N LEU A 133 -10.36 12.72 -0.48
CA LEU A 133 -11.79 12.48 -0.27
C LEU A 133 -12.67 13.57 -0.90
N ARG A 134 -12.20 14.83 -0.92
CA ARG A 134 -12.93 15.93 -1.58
C ARG A 134 -12.94 15.80 -3.09
N LYS A 135 -11.96 15.09 -3.68
CA LYS A 135 -11.89 14.88 -5.12
C LYS A 135 -12.63 13.63 -5.54
N THR A 136 -12.12 12.46 -5.18
CA THR A 136 -12.72 11.16 -5.54
C THR A 136 -12.33 10.09 -4.53
N VAL A 137 -13.22 9.11 -4.33
CA VAL A 137 -12.93 7.94 -3.48
C VAL A 137 -11.72 7.13 -3.97
N HIS A 138 -11.49 7.06 -5.27
CA HIS A 138 -10.36 6.34 -5.85
C HIS A 138 -9.01 6.93 -5.44
N LEU A 139 -8.91 8.26 -5.42
CA LEU A 139 -7.71 8.94 -4.94
C LEU A 139 -7.49 8.71 -3.44
N TYR A 140 -8.56 8.63 -2.66
CA TYR A 140 -8.48 8.29 -1.25
C TYR A 140 -7.96 6.85 -1.04
N ILE A 141 -8.46 5.87 -1.81
CA ILE A 141 -7.97 4.48 -1.74
C ILE A 141 -6.47 4.40 -2.10
N LEU A 142 -6.05 5.10 -3.15
CA LEU A 142 -4.62 5.17 -3.51
C LEU A 142 -3.78 5.81 -2.40
N ASN A 143 -4.28 6.89 -1.79
CA ASN A 143 -3.64 7.52 -0.64
C ASN A 143 -3.54 6.58 0.55
N LEU A 144 -4.60 5.84 0.84
CA LEU A 144 -4.64 4.84 1.90
C LEU A 144 -3.58 3.76 1.67
N LEU A 145 -3.51 3.18 0.46
CA LEU A 145 -2.50 2.18 0.10
C LEU A 145 -1.07 2.72 0.23
N PHE A 146 -0.84 3.94 -0.25
CA PHE A 146 0.46 4.59 -0.16
C PHE A 146 0.91 4.73 1.30
N PHE A 147 0.08 5.31 2.17
CA PHE A 147 0.42 5.47 3.57
C PHE A 147 0.53 4.16 4.33
N THR A 148 -0.25 3.14 3.96
CA THR A 148 -0.13 1.79 4.54
C THR A 148 1.27 1.24 4.41
N ILE A 149 1.90 1.39 3.25
CA ILE A 149 3.27 0.93 3.02
C ILE A 149 4.24 1.66 3.95
N PHE A 150 4.09 2.98 4.11
CA PHE A 150 4.94 3.76 4.99
C PHE A 150 4.74 3.41 6.46
N PHE A 151 3.49 3.22 6.91
CA PHE A 151 3.21 2.78 8.27
C PHE A 151 3.79 1.39 8.56
N LEU A 152 3.70 0.45 7.60
CA LEU A 152 4.29 -0.87 7.75
C LEU A 152 5.82 -0.80 7.86
N ILE A 153 6.47 -0.06 6.97
CA ILE A 153 7.93 0.10 7.00
C ILE A 153 8.35 0.73 8.33
N THR A 154 7.71 1.83 8.71
CA THR A 154 8.01 2.54 9.95
C THR A 154 7.74 1.68 11.19
N GLY A 155 6.61 0.97 11.21
CA GLY A 155 6.23 0.11 12.33
C GLY A 155 7.20 -1.04 12.53
N VAL A 156 7.56 -1.72 11.43
CA VAL A 156 8.48 -2.86 11.51
C VAL A 156 9.92 -2.43 11.77
N MET A 157 10.42 -1.42 11.06
CA MET A 157 11.82 -1.00 11.17
C MET A 157 12.08 -0.08 12.37
N GLY A 158 11.11 0.76 12.73
CA GLY A 158 11.29 1.76 13.78
C GLY A 158 10.78 1.32 15.15
N TYR A 159 9.72 0.53 15.19
CA TYR A 159 9.06 0.14 16.45
C TYR A 159 9.07 -1.37 16.71
N GLY A 160 9.70 -2.15 15.85
CA GLY A 160 9.78 -3.60 15.99
C GLY A 160 8.40 -4.29 15.98
N TRP A 161 7.46 -3.76 15.20
CA TRP A 161 6.12 -4.36 15.10
C TRP A 161 6.19 -5.82 14.63
N TYR A 162 5.45 -6.65 15.33
CA TYR A 162 5.29 -8.07 15.03
C TYR A 162 3.92 -8.35 14.41
N ILE A 163 3.58 -9.61 14.32
CA ILE A 163 2.35 -10.10 13.65
C ILE A 163 1.09 -9.45 14.20
N MET A 164 1.01 -9.20 15.51
CA MET A 164 -0.19 -8.64 16.14
C MET A 164 -0.46 -7.20 15.71
N GLU A 165 0.56 -6.34 15.73
CA GLU A 165 0.44 -4.93 15.33
C GLU A 165 0.14 -4.81 13.85
N ILE A 166 0.81 -5.63 13.02
CA ILE A 166 0.60 -5.66 11.58
C ILE A 166 -0.81 -6.18 11.24
N ALA A 167 -1.27 -7.24 11.92
CA ALA A 167 -2.62 -7.76 11.75
C ALA A 167 -3.68 -6.71 12.15
N THR A 168 -3.44 -5.96 13.22
CA THR A 168 -4.32 -4.87 13.67
C THR A 168 -4.40 -3.75 12.62
N LEU A 169 -3.27 -3.37 12.01
CA LEU A 169 -3.24 -2.39 10.94
C LEU A 169 -4.05 -2.86 9.73
N PHE A 170 -3.84 -4.11 9.27
CA PHE A 170 -4.60 -4.66 8.15
C PHE A 170 -6.09 -4.81 8.45
N PHE A 171 -6.44 -5.18 9.68
CA PHE A 171 -7.83 -5.23 10.10
C PHE A 171 -8.49 -3.83 10.05
N ALA A 172 -7.81 -2.81 10.57
CA ALA A 172 -8.29 -1.43 10.51
C ALA A 172 -8.45 -0.94 9.06
N LEU A 173 -7.53 -1.32 8.17
CA LEU A 173 -7.62 -1.03 6.74
C LEU A 173 -8.78 -1.75 6.07
N GLY A 174 -9.02 -3.01 6.41
CA GLY A 174 -10.14 -3.78 5.88
C GLY A 174 -11.51 -3.20 6.28
N ILE A 175 -11.60 -2.54 7.44
CA ILE A 175 -12.81 -1.80 7.84
C ILE A 175 -12.93 -0.47 7.07
N ALA A 176 -11.79 0.16 6.74
CA ALA A 176 -11.76 1.47 6.08
C ALA A 176 -11.98 1.39 4.55
N ALA A 177 -11.74 0.24 3.94
CA ALA A 177 -11.89 -0.01 2.50
C ALA A 177 -13.31 -0.45 2.14
#